data_0cf25ff03434dc2c745a71933c255a64
#
_entry.id   0cf25ff03434dc2c745a71933c255a64
#
_cell.length_a   1.000
_cell.length_b   1.000
_cell.length_c   1.000
_cell.angle_alpha   90.00
_cell.angle_beta   90.00
_cell.angle_gamma   90.00
#
_symmetry.space_group_name_H-M   'P 1'
#
loop_
_entity.id
_entity.type
_entity.pdbx_description
1 polymer ?
#
loop_
_entity_poly.entity_id
_entity_poly.type
_entity_poly.pdbx_seq_one_letter_code
_entity_poly.pdbx_strand_id
1 'polypeptide(L)'
;MNTHQIDTQNMKKAIYDFPDHLEKALNIGKQFQPKNVFNNIQNIVVTGMGGSAIGGDICHTLLSDELKVPLIVNRNYSLPHWVNEHTLVICSSYSGNTEETLAAYEDAKAKDAQICGISTGGELTEKLRTDQYDFITTPA
;
A
#
# COMPACT_ATOMS: atom_id res chain seq x y z
N MET A 1 -35.54 16.96 6.70
CA MET A 1 -34.27 16.91 7.43
C MET A 1 -33.17 17.47 6.55
N ASN A 2 -32.44 18.46 7.00
CA ASN A 2 -31.40 19.08 6.19
C ASN A 2 -30.20 18.13 6.16
N THR A 3 -29.78 17.68 4.97
CA THR A 3 -28.69 16.71 4.76
C THR A 3 -27.38 17.17 5.41
N HIS A 4 -27.14 18.47 5.53
CA HIS A 4 -25.98 19.04 6.22
C HIS A 4 -25.89 18.74 7.73
N GLN A 5 -27.00 18.41 8.39
CA GLN A 5 -26.99 18.06 9.82
C GLN A 5 -26.55 16.61 10.09
N ILE A 6 -26.60 15.76 9.07
CA ILE A 6 -26.25 14.33 9.19
C ILE A 6 -24.88 14.05 8.58
N ASP A 7 -24.53 14.71 7.47
CA ASP A 7 -23.25 14.53 6.77
C ASP A 7 -22.29 15.69 7.08
N THR A 8 -21.80 15.73 8.31
CA THR A 8 -20.89 16.77 8.80
C THR A 8 -19.49 16.70 8.17
N GLN A 9 -19.12 15.56 7.57
CA GLN A 9 -17.82 15.33 6.95
C GLN A 9 -17.88 15.28 5.42
N ASN A 10 -19.02 15.70 4.84
CA ASN A 10 -19.20 15.68 3.38
C ASN A 10 -18.96 14.30 2.71
N MET A 11 -19.33 13.20 3.37
CA MET A 11 -19.22 11.85 2.84
C MET A 11 -19.91 11.71 1.49
N LYS A 12 -21.09 12.33 1.33
CA LYS A 12 -21.83 12.37 0.07
C LYS A 12 -20.95 12.93 -1.06
N LYS A 13 -20.24 14.04 -0.81
CA LYS A 13 -19.33 14.63 -1.80
C LYS A 13 -18.19 13.68 -2.13
N ALA A 14 -17.57 13.06 -1.12
CA ALA A 14 -16.49 12.08 -1.32
C ALA A 14 -16.91 10.91 -2.22
N ILE A 15 -18.17 10.44 -2.08
CA ILE A 15 -18.72 9.39 -2.95
C ILE A 15 -18.88 9.88 -4.40
N TYR A 16 -19.35 11.11 -4.61
CA TYR A 16 -19.49 11.67 -5.96
C TYR A 16 -18.13 11.97 -6.62
N ASP A 17 -17.14 12.36 -5.84
CA ASP A 17 -15.78 12.67 -6.32
C ASP A 17 -14.93 11.40 -6.53
N PHE A 18 -15.44 10.22 -6.20
CA PHE A 18 -14.68 8.96 -6.29
C PHE A 18 -14.09 8.67 -7.69
N PRO A 19 -14.80 8.92 -8.81
CA PRO A 19 -14.20 8.76 -10.13
C PRO A 19 -12.98 9.68 -10.35
N ASP A 20 -13.04 10.92 -9.88
CA ASP A 20 -11.93 11.88 -9.97
C ASP A 20 -10.73 11.43 -9.11
N HIS A 21 -11.01 10.81 -7.95
CA HIS A 21 -9.97 10.24 -7.10
C HIS A 21 -9.28 9.05 -7.79
N LEU A 22 -10.03 8.20 -8.48
CA LEU A 22 -9.45 7.09 -9.26
C LEU A 22 -8.57 7.59 -10.40
N GLU A 23 -9.02 8.60 -11.14
CA GLU A 23 -8.21 9.20 -12.21
C GLU A 23 -6.90 9.79 -11.67
N LYS A 24 -6.97 10.52 -10.55
CA LYS A 24 -5.77 11.04 -9.88
C LYS A 24 -4.83 9.92 -9.44
N ALA A 25 -5.35 8.86 -8.84
CA ALA A 25 -4.56 7.71 -8.41
C ALA A 25 -3.85 7.02 -9.58
N LEU A 26 -4.55 6.82 -10.71
CA LEU A 26 -3.95 6.27 -11.93
C LEU A 26 -2.83 7.16 -12.47
N ASN A 27 -3.02 8.48 -12.44
CA ASN A 27 -2.01 9.43 -12.89
C ASN A 27 -0.76 9.42 -11.98
N ILE A 28 -0.95 9.34 -10.65
CA ILE A 28 0.15 9.18 -9.70
C ILE A 28 0.93 7.89 -9.99
N GLY A 29 0.22 6.78 -10.16
CA GLY A 29 0.85 5.49 -10.48
C GLY A 29 1.63 5.50 -11.80
N LYS A 30 1.07 6.12 -12.86
CA LYS A 30 1.75 6.26 -14.16
C LYS A 30 3.01 7.12 -14.11
N GLN A 31 3.05 8.10 -13.22
CA GLN A 31 4.19 9.01 -13.07
C GLN A 31 5.25 8.45 -12.10
N PHE A 32 4.92 7.43 -11.34
CA PHE A 32 5.86 6.82 -10.41
C PHE A 32 7.02 6.16 -11.16
N GLN A 33 8.23 6.53 -10.79
CA GLN A 33 9.47 5.99 -11.31
C GLN A 33 10.25 5.42 -10.12
N PRO A 34 10.32 4.09 -9.94
CA PRO A 34 11.11 3.50 -8.88
C PRO A 34 12.59 3.83 -9.08
N LYS A 35 13.27 4.18 -8.01
CA LYS A 35 14.73 4.41 -7.99
C LYS A 35 15.47 3.12 -7.68
N ASN A 36 14.85 2.27 -6.87
CA ASN A 36 15.39 0.97 -6.53
C ASN A 36 15.14 -0.03 -7.67
N VAL A 37 16.10 -0.91 -7.87
CA VAL A 37 15.96 -2.01 -8.83
C VAL A 37 15.42 -3.22 -8.09
N PHE A 38 14.21 -3.63 -8.43
CA PHE A 38 13.60 -4.85 -7.90
C PHE A 38 14.04 -6.04 -8.77
N ASN A 39 14.72 -7.01 -8.18
CA ASN A 39 15.34 -8.10 -8.90
C ASN A 39 14.80 -9.46 -8.47
N ASN A 40 14.62 -10.36 -9.43
CA ASN A 40 14.30 -11.77 -9.19
C ASN A 40 13.14 -11.97 -8.21
N ILE A 41 12.06 -11.16 -8.36
CA ILE A 41 10.87 -11.25 -7.53
C ILE A 41 10.16 -12.58 -7.84
N GLN A 42 9.92 -13.36 -6.79
CA GLN A 42 9.20 -14.65 -6.86
C GLN A 42 7.83 -14.60 -6.19
N ASN A 43 7.63 -13.62 -5.29
CA ASN A 43 6.39 -13.44 -4.55
C ASN A 43 6.14 -11.94 -4.28
N ILE A 44 4.87 -11.56 -4.19
CA ILE A 44 4.46 -10.20 -3.80
C ILE A 44 3.58 -10.31 -2.55
N VAL A 45 3.88 -9.50 -1.54
CA VAL A 45 3.05 -9.35 -0.35
C VAL A 45 2.62 -7.90 -0.22
N VAL A 46 1.32 -7.65 -0.22
CA VAL A 46 0.77 -6.35 0.17
C VAL A 46 0.41 -6.42 1.64
N THR A 47 1.08 -5.63 2.47
CA THR A 47 0.74 -5.55 3.90
C THR A 47 0.00 -4.25 4.20
N GLY A 48 -1.14 -4.37 4.90
CA GLY A 48 -2.01 -3.25 5.23
C GLY A 48 -3.25 -3.68 5.99
N MET A 49 -4.00 -2.71 6.49
CA MET A 49 -5.25 -2.94 7.23
C MET A 49 -6.42 -2.21 6.58
N GLY A 50 -7.64 -2.66 6.84
CA GLY A 50 -8.87 -2.01 6.38
C GLY A 50 -8.87 -1.71 4.89
N GLY A 51 -9.11 -0.45 4.52
CA GLY A 51 -9.14 0.01 3.13
C GLY A 51 -7.82 -0.18 2.38
N SER A 52 -6.68 -0.04 3.05
CA SER A 52 -5.35 -0.27 2.46
C SER A 52 -5.16 -1.74 2.06
N ALA A 53 -5.65 -2.68 2.86
CA ALA A 53 -5.63 -4.10 2.54
C ALA A 53 -6.62 -4.47 1.41
N ILE A 54 -7.81 -3.84 1.38
CA ILE A 54 -8.79 -4.02 0.30
C ILE A 54 -8.18 -3.62 -1.06
N GLY A 55 -7.37 -2.57 -1.11
CA GLY A 55 -6.62 -2.22 -2.31
C GLY A 55 -5.74 -3.38 -2.81
N GLY A 56 -5.08 -4.09 -1.91
CA GLY A 56 -4.33 -5.31 -2.23
C GLY A 56 -5.20 -6.45 -2.76
N ASP A 57 -6.39 -6.68 -2.17
CA ASP A 57 -7.34 -7.70 -2.66
C ASP A 57 -7.85 -7.38 -4.07
N ILE A 58 -8.12 -6.10 -4.34
CA ILE A 58 -8.53 -5.65 -5.67
C ILE A 58 -7.40 -5.91 -6.68
N CYS A 59 -6.16 -5.54 -6.35
CA CYS A 59 -5.00 -5.83 -7.20
C CYS A 59 -4.83 -7.34 -7.43
N HIS A 60 -4.94 -8.16 -6.39
CA HIS A 60 -4.88 -9.62 -6.49
C HIS A 60 -5.92 -10.15 -7.48
N THR A 61 -7.17 -9.68 -7.37
CA THR A 61 -8.26 -10.14 -8.22
C THR A 61 -8.11 -9.68 -9.67
N LEU A 62 -7.77 -8.40 -9.87
CA LEU A 62 -7.68 -7.82 -11.22
C LEU A 62 -6.46 -8.32 -12.01
N LEU A 63 -5.36 -8.62 -11.31
CA LEU A 63 -4.10 -8.98 -11.92
C LEU A 63 -3.80 -10.49 -11.88
N SER A 64 -4.75 -11.31 -11.41
CA SER A 64 -4.56 -12.76 -11.24
C SER A 64 -4.09 -13.47 -12.50
N ASP A 65 -4.56 -13.05 -13.66
CA ASP A 65 -4.22 -13.64 -14.96
C ASP A 65 -3.00 -13.01 -15.62
N GLU A 66 -2.52 -11.87 -15.09
CA GLU A 66 -1.39 -11.12 -15.65
C GLU A 66 -0.10 -11.30 -14.86
N LEU A 67 -0.20 -11.47 -13.55
CA LEU A 67 0.96 -11.65 -12.67
C LEU A 67 1.60 -13.02 -12.90
N LYS A 68 2.92 -13.01 -13.09
CA LYS A 68 3.73 -14.25 -13.23
C LYS A 68 4.17 -14.82 -11.88
N VAL A 69 3.90 -14.12 -10.79
CA VAL A 69 4.24 -14.51 -9.42
C VAL A 69 3.03 -14.34 -8.52
N PRO A 70 2.89 -15.14 -7.45
CA PRO A 70 1.77 -15.00 -6.53
C PRO A 70 1.81 -13.65 -5.82
N LEU A 71 0.62 -13.07 -5.64
CA LEU A 71 0.38 -11.90 -4.79
C LEU A 71 -0.53 -12.32 -3.65
N ILE A 72 -0.16 -12.01 -2.42
CA ILE A 72 -1.00 -12.20 -1.24
C ILE A 72 -1.18 -10.90 -0.47
N VAL A 73 -2.24 -10.84 0.34
CA VAL A 73 -2.51 -9.71 1.23
C VAL A 73 -2.32 -10.15 2.68
N ASN A 74 -1.40 -9.48 3.37
CA ASN A 74 -1.12 -9.70 4.78
C ASN A 74 -1.80 -8.64 5.65
N ARG A 75 -2.56 -9.10 6.65
CA ARG A 75 -3.25 -8.25 7.65
C ARG A 75 -2.76 -8.50 9.08
N ASN A 76 -1.56 -8.98 9.21
CA ASN A 76 -0.96 -9.34 10.48
C ASN A 76 0.26 -8.47 10.77
N TYR A 77 0.69 -8.48 12.02
CA TYR A 77 1.94 -7.84 12.49
C TYR A 77 3.20 -8.47 11.89
N SER A 78 3.15 -9.76 11.58
CA SER A 78 4.25 -10.52 11.01
C SER A 78 3.93 -10.99 9.59
N LEU A 79 4.96 -11.10 8.79
CA LEU A 79 4.89 -11.66 7.44
C LEU A 79 5.01 -13.20 7.47
N PRO A 80 4.53 -13.89 6.43
CA PRO A 80 4.73 -15.32 6.30
C PRO A 80 6.21 -15.73 6.39
N HIS A 81 6.48 -16.92 6.91
CA HIS A 81 7.85 -17.42 7.12
C HIS A 81 8.67 -17.60 5.82
N TRP A 82 7.98 -17.74 4.68
CA TRP A 82 8.64 -17.89 3.38
C TRP A 82 9.10 -16.57 2.75
N VAL A 83 8.76 -15.42 3.34
CA VAL A 83 9.24 -14.10 2.89
C VAL A 83 10.76 -14.05 3.03
N ASN A 84 11.43 -13.59 1.98
CA ASN A 84 12.88 -13.51 1.86
C ASN A 84 13.28 -12.43 0.84
N GLU A 85 14.56 -12.39 0.45
CA GLU A 85 15.14 -11.42 -0.51
C GLU A 85 14.53 -11.45 -1.91
N HIS A 86 13.75 -12.49 -2.25
CA HIS A 86 13.02 -12.60 -3.50
C HIS A 86 11.55 -12.21 -3.38
N THR A 87 11.16 -11.65 -2.26
CA THR A 87 9.80 -11.18 -2.01
C THR A 87 9.72 -9.65 -2.10
N LEU A 88 8.80 -9.13 -2.92
CA LEU A 88 8.44 -7.73 -2.89
C LEU A 88 7.35 -7.51 -1.84
N VAL A 89 7.65 -6.72 -0.81
CA VAL A 89 6.69 -6.32 0.22
C VAL A 89 6.24 -4.89 -0.05
N ILE A 90 4.96 -4.72 -0.31
CA ILE A 90 4.32 -3.41 -0.51
C ILE A 90 3.62 -3.02 0.79
N CYS A 91 4.20 -2.08 1.51
CA CYS A 91 3.63 -1.55 2.76
C CYS A 91 2.60 -0.47 2.46
N SER A 92 1.31 -0.77 2.66
CA SER A 92 0.20 0.13 2.36
C SER A 92 -0.47 0.60 3.65
N SER A 93 -0.39 1.90 3.94
CA SER A 93 -1.06 2.52 5.09
C SER A 93 -1.47 3.95 4.75
N TYR A 94 -2.79 4.21 4.71
CA TYR A 94 -3.29 5.56 4.42
C TYR A 94 -2.72 6.59 5.42
N SER A 95 -2.85 6.35 6.72
CA SER A 95 -2.32 7.25 7.76
C SER A 95 -0.80 7.20 7.90
N GLY A 96 -0.16 6.12 7.45
CA GLY A 96 1.24 5.83 7.71
C GLY A 96 1.58 5.44 9.15
N ASN A 97 0.58 5.28 10.02
CA ASN A 97 0.76 5.02 11.46
C ASN A 97 0.09 3.73 11.93
N THR A 98 -0.30 2.85 11.01
CA THR A 98 -0.94 1.57 11.34
C THR A 98 0.09 0.63 11.93
N GLU A 99 -0.09 0.21 13.19
CA GLU A 99 0.88 -0.60 13.94
C GLU A 99 1.23 -1.90 13.23
N GLU A 100 0.23 -2.61 12.70
CA GLU A 100 0.42 -3.87 11.98
C GLU A 100 1.30 -3.67 10.73
N THR A 101 1.07 -2.57 10.00
CA THR A 101 1.85 -2.27 8.79
C THR A 101 3.28 -1.88 9.14
N LEU A 102 3.47 -1.12 10.22
CA LEU A 102 4.80 -0.75 10.71
C LEU A 102 5.58 -1.97 11.21
N ALA A 103 4.92 -2.87 11.95
CA ALA A 103 5.54 -4.12 12.41
C ALA A 103 5.91 -5.03 11.23
N ALA A 104 5.01 -5.19 10.26
CA ALA A 104 5.29 -5.95 9.04
C ALA A 104 6.41 -5.34 8.19
N TYR A 105 6.55 -4.02 8.18
CA TYR A 105 7.68 -3.33 7.55
C TYR A 105 9.01 -3.72 8.22
N GLU A 106 9.09 -3.70 9.55
CA GLU A 106 10.30 -4.11 10.27
C GLU A 106 10.61 -5.61 10.07
N ASP A 107 9.58 -6.46 10.04
CA ASP A 107 9.74 -7.89 9.75
C ASP A 107 10.23 -8.13 8.31
N ALA A 108 9.78 -7.31 7.34
CA ALA A 108 10.26 -7.34 5.95
C ALA A 108 11.76 -7.00 5.87
N LYS A 109 12.20 -5.98 6.62
CA LYS A 109 13.63 -5.63 6.73
C LYS A 109 14.45 -6.76 7.32
N ALA A 110 13.97 -7.36 8.40
CA ALA A 110 14.65 -8.47 9.08
C ALA A 110 14.77 -9.74 8.20
N LYS A 111 13.94 -9.85 7.16
CA LYS A 111 13.94 -10.95 6.17
C LYS A 111 14.64 -10.59 4.86
N ASP A 112 15.32 -9.43 4.80
CA ASP A 112 15.98 -8.89 3.62
C ASP A 112 15.05 -8.74 2.40
N ALA A 113 13.73 -8.61 2.62
CA ALA A 113 12.76 -8.46 1.55
C ALA A 113 12.96 -7.14 0.80
N GLN A 114 12.59 -7.12 -0.47
CA GLN A 114 12.54 -5.90 -1.27
C GLN A 114 11.28 -5.12 -0.91
N ILE A 115 11.42 -3.85 -0.52
CA ILE A 115 10.35 -3.09 0.09
C ILE A 115 10.00 -1.87 -0.75
N CYS A 116 8.71 -1.57 -0.87
CA CYS A 116 8.21 -0.27 -1.27
C CYS A 116 6.96 0.09 -0.45
N GLY A 117 6.52 1.35 -0.53
CA GLY A 117 5.39 1.81 0.27
C GLY A 117 4.37 2.66 -0.47
N ILE A 118 3.17 2.71 0.09
CA ILE A 118 2.08 3.61 -0.34
C ILE A 118 1.47 4.23 0.91
N SER A 119 1.52 5.56 1.03
CA SER A 119 0.99 6.25 2.20
C SER A 119 0.71 7.74 1.91
N THR A 120 -0.10 8.40 2.75
CA THR A 120 -0.23 9.87 2.70
C THR A 120 0.87 10.58 3.48
N GLY A 121 1.56 9.88 4.39
CA GLY A 121 2.58 10.43 5.29
C GLY A 121 2.86 9.51 6.47
N GLY A 122 3.02 10.09 7.66
CA GLY A 122 3.18 9.38 8.92
C GLY A 122 4.53 8.66 9.07
N GLU A 123 4.63 7.82 10.10
CA GLU A 123 5.87 7.11 10.47
C GLU A 123 6.37 6.20 9.36
N LEU A 124 5.48 5.52 8.65
CA LEU A 124 5.86 4.64 7.52
C LEU A 124 6.64 5.41 6.46
N THR A 125 6.16 6.61 6.08
CA THR A 125 6.84 7.43 5.07
C THR A 125 8.21 7.89 5.55
N GLU A 126 8.36 8.26 6.82
CA GLU A 126 9.65 8.65 7.40
C GLU A 126 10.64 7.48 7.43
N LYS A 127 10.18 6.28 7.80
CA LYS A 127 10.98 5.05 7.77
C LYS A 127 11.45 4.71 6.36
N LEU A 128 10.52 4.68 5.39
CA LEU A 128 10.84 4.39 3.98
C LEU A 128 11.86 5.39 3.42
N ARG A 129 11.71 6.67 3.75
CA ARG A 129 12.66 7.72 3.33
C ARG A 129 14.04 7.53 3.97
N THR A 130 14.08 7.28 5.27
CA THR A 130 15.33 7.08 6.02
C THR A 130 16.10 5.86 5.52
N ASP A 131 15.39 4.77 5.26
CA ASP A 131 15.96 3.52 4.78
C ASP A 131 16.14 3.50 3.25
N GLN A 132 15.82 4.60 2.55
CA GLN A 132 15.99 4.81 1.11
C GLN A 132 15.17 3.84 0.23
N TYR A 133 14.03 3.38 0.74
CA TYR A 133 13.07 2.61 -0.04
C TYR A 133 12.17 3.51 -0.88
N ASP A 134 11.71 2.99 -2.00
CA ASP A 134 10.73 3.68 -2.84
C ASP A 134 9.36 3.73 -2.18
N PHE A 135 8.66 4.84 -2.37
CA PHE A 135 7.27 4.96 -1.93
C PHE A 135 6.46 5.93 -2.80
N ILE A 136 5.17 5.67 -2.86
CA ILE A 136 4.18 6.54 -3.50
C ILE A 136 3.48 7.33 -2.41
N THR A 137 3.52 8.66 -2.51
CA THR A 137 2.72 9.54 -1.64
C THR A 137 1.36 9.75 -2.29
N THR A 138 0.30 9.35 -1.60
CA THR A 138 -1.08 9.62 -2.01
C THR A 138 -1.59 10.91 -1.37
N PRO A 139 -2.51 11.63 -2.01
CA PRO A 139 -3.18 12.77 -1.38
C PRO A 139 -3.93 12.36 -0.10
N ALA A 140 -3.95 13.27 0.91
CA ALA A 140 -4.72 13.12 2.13
C ALA A 140 -6.20 13.48 1.91
#